data_83cc5ec51a71747aad78878b5e3a1306
#
_entry.id   83cc5ec51a71747aad78878b5e3a1306
#
_cell.length_a   1.000
_cell.length_b   1.000
_cell.length_c   1.000
_cell.angle_alpha   90.00
_cell.angle_beta   90.00
_cell.angle_gamma   90.00
#
_symmetry.space_group_name_H-M   'P 1'
#
loop_
_entity.id
_entity.type
_entity.pdbx_description
1 polymer ?
#
loop_
_entity_poly.entity_id
_entity_poly.type
_entity_poly.pdbx_seq_one_letter_code
_entity_poly.pdbx_strand_id
1 'polypeptide(L)'
;AINHFALATNKLVGSTFRVDQILLPIGISFYTFQTMSYAIDIYRKKLKPVSHVIDFAFYVSFFPQLVAGPIVRASEFIPQIYKPYTVTKKEFGLAVFWILNGLLKKFLLADYIAVNFVDRVFDNPSMFSGLENLLALYGYSLQVYADFSGYTDIAIGIAMIMGFYLPKNFNSPYKADNCGNFWKRWHISLSTWLKDYLYIPMGGNRRGFRQLGYTCLLYTSDA
;
A
#
# COMPACT_ATOMS: atom_id res chain seq x y z
N ALA A 1 5.32 3.61 -22.23
CA ALA A 1 5.96 4.87 -21.79
C ALA A 1 7.49 4.78 -21.83
N ILE A 2 8.13 3.77 -21.19
CA ILE A 2 9.60 3.61 -21.12
C ILE A 2 10.23 3.44 -22.50
N ASN A 3 9.64 2.63 -23.39
CA ASN A 3 10.12 2.46 -24.77
C ASN A 3 10.04 3.75 -25.60
N HIS A 4 9.02 4.59 -25.38
CA HIS A 4 8.92 5.89 -26.06
C HIS A 4 9.98 6.87 -25.55
N PHE A 5 10.29 6.83 -24.26
CA PHE A 5 11.35 7.66 -23.69
C PHE A 5 12.75 7.22 -24.16
N ALA A 6 13.01 5.90 -24.20
CA ALA A 6 14.25 5.33 -24.74
C ALA A 6 14.43 5.66 -26.24
N LEU A 7 13.38 5.59 -27.02
CA LEU A 7 13.40 5.98 -28.44
C LEU A 7 13.66 7.47 -28.63
N ALA A 8 13.09 8.33 -27.80
CA ALA A 8 13.32 9.77 -27.83
C ALA A 8 14.78 10.13 -27.46
N THR A 9 15.30 9.49 -26.40
CA THR A 9 16.70 9.68 -25.96
C THR A 9 17.69 9.14 -26.98
N ASN A 10 17.42 7.99 -27.58
CA ASN A 10 18.27 7.45 -28.66
C ASN A 10 18.35 8.38 -29.87
N LYS A 11 17.22 9.04 -30.20
CA LYS A 11 17.14 10.00 -31.31
C LYS A 11 17.89 11.31 -31.04
N LEU A 12 17.96 11.72 -29.75
CA LEU A 12 18.64 12.95 -29.31
C LEU A 12 20.16 12.77 -29.13
N VAL A 13 20.58 11.59 -28.65
CA VAL A 13 21.98 11.33 -28.26
C VAL A 13 22.72 10.46 -29.29
N GLY A 14 22.04 9.99 -30.37
CA GLY A 14 22.63 9.12 -31.40
C GLY A 14 23.02 7.74 -30.86
N SER A 15 22.39 7.28 -29.75
CA SER A 15 22.69 5.99 -29.15
C SER A 15 21.70 4.91 -29.61
N THR A 16 22.13 3.66 -29.59
CA THR A 16 21.28 2.47 -29.88
C THR A 16 20.89 1.74 -28.60
N PHE A 17 20.57 2.45 -27.54
CA PHE A 17 20.19 1.85 -26.27
C PHE A 17 18.85 1.11 -26.44
N ARG A 18 18.86 -0.21 -26.43
CA ARG A 18 17.66 -1.05 -26.35
C ARG A 18 17.33 -1.29 -24.89
N VAL A 19 16.18 -0.82 -24.47
CA VAL A 19 15.60 -1.21 -23.18
C VAL A 19 14.90 -2.54 -23.43
N ASP A 20 15.61 -3.64 -23.28
CA ASP A 20 14.99 -4.96 -23.16
C ASP A 20 14.08 -4.93 -21.93
N GLN A 21 13.00 -5.71 -21.95
CA GLN A 21 11.90 -5.68 -20.98
C GLN A 21 12.41 -5.45 -19.55
N ILE A 22 12.22 -4.22 -19.03
CA ILE A 22 12.47 -3.95 -17.62
C ILE A 22 11.35 -4.63 -16.84
N LEU A 23 11.65 -5.77 -16.25
CA LEU A 23 10.82 -6.37 -15.23
C LEU A 23 10.83 -5.41 -14.02
N LEU A 24 9.72 -4.72 -13.80
CA LEU A 24 9.57 -3.91 -12.60
C LEU A 24 9.65 -4.81 -11.37
N PRO A 25 10.57 -4.56 -10.44
CA PRO A 25 10.67 -5.37 -9.24
C PRO A 25 9.37 -5.32 -8.44
N ILE A 26 8.93 -6.47 -7.95
CA ILE A 26 7.73 -6.58 -7.11
C ILE A 26 7.90 -5.67 -5.89
N GLY A 27 6.87 -4.88 -5.56
CA GLY A 27 6.90 -3.98 -4.41
C GLY A 27 7.68 -2.67 -4.59
N ILE A 28 8.12 -2.32 -5.82
CA ILE A 28 8.91 -1.10 -6.08
C ILE A 28 8.30 0.16 -5.46
N SER A 29 6.99 0.33 -5.52
CA SER A 29 6.31 1.48 -4.94
C SER A 29 6.46 1.52 -3.41
N PHE A 30 6.32 0.38 -2.75
CA PHE A 30 6.37 0.29 -1.29
C PHE A 30 7.75 0.63 -0.74
N TYR A 31 8.81 -0.02 -1.22
CA TYR A 31 10.15 0.30 -0.74
C TYR A 31 10.63 1.68 -1.19
N THR A 32 10.12 2.22 -2.29
CA THR A 32 10.40 3.60 -2.69
C THR A 32 9.80 4.58 -1.69
N PHE A 33 8.54 4.43 -1.29
CA PHE A 33 7.94 5.28 -0.27
C PHE A 33 8.67 5.18 1.08
N GLN A 34 9.12 3.98 1.46
CA GLN A 34 9.89 3.77 2.68
C GLN A 34 11.24 4.49 2.64
N THR A 35 12.02 4.28 1.58
CA THR A 35 13.34 4.89 1.41
C THR A 35 13.25 6.40 1.29
N MET A 36 12.26 6.93 0.58
CA MET A 36 12.01 8.37 0.48
C MET A 36 11.68 8.97 1.85
N SER A 37 10.79 8.33 2.63
CA SER A 37 10.44 8.83 3.96
C SER A 37 11.66 8.85 4.90
N TYR A 38 12.51 7.82 4.84
CA TYR A 38 13.76 7.78 5.61
C TYR A 38 14.68 8.93 5.24
N ALA A 39 14.96 9.15 3.96
CA ALA A 39 15.82 10.24 3.49
C ALA A 39 15.27 11.63 3.88
N ILE A 40 13.97 11.84 3.71
CA ILE A 40 13.29 13.10 4.05
C ILE A 40 13.32 13.35 5.57
N ASP A 41 13.11 12.33 6.41
CA ASP A 41 13.11 12.47 7.85
C ASP A 41 14.52 12.76 8.41
N ILE A 42 15.57 12.19 7.80
CA ILE A 42 16.96 12.56 8.12
C ILE A 42 17.22 14.02 7.70
N TYR A 43 16.87 14.40 6.48
CA TYR A 43 17.03 15.77 6.00
C TYR A 43 16.32 16.79 6.91
N ARG A 44 15.13 16.46 7.38
CA ARG A 44 14.35 17.28 8.33
C ARG A 44 14.85 17.20 9.76
N LYS A 45 15.91 16.45 10.03
CA LYS A 45 16.47 16.22 11.39
C LYS A 45 15.47 15.59 12.37
N LYS A 46 14.46 14.88 11.86
CA LYS A 46 13.48 14.13 12.66
C LYS A 46 13.99 12.76 13.06
N LEU A 47 14.89 12.20 12.26
CA LEU A 47 15.49 10.89 12.48
C LEU A 47 17.01 11.02 12.37
N LYS A 48 17.75 10.31 13.24
CA LYS A 48 19.19 10.14 13.09
C LYS A 48 19.46 9.01 12.09
N PRO A 49 20.50 9.14 11.24
CA PRO A 49 20.90 8.05 10.36
C PRO A 49 21.19 6.77 11.18
N VAL A 50 20.84 5.62 10.62
CA VAL A 50 21.22 4.34 11.23
C VAL A 50 22.73 4.14 11.15
N SER A 51 23.32 3.52 12.18
CA SER A 51 24.77 3.30 12.26
C SER A 51 25.24 2.21 11.31
N HIS A 52 24.37 1.22 11.04
CA HIS A 52 24.69 0.05 10.22
C HIS A 52 23.80 -0.02 9.00
N VAL A 53 24.40 -0.20 7.83
CA VAL A 53 23.67 -0.37 6.56
C VAL A 53 22.77 -1.60 6.57
N ILE A 54 23.12 -2.63 7.35
CA ILE A 54 22.33 -3.85 7.51
C ILE A 54 20.95 -3.56 8.10
N ASP A 55 20.85 -2.66 9.08
CA ASP A 55 19.56 -2.28 9.70
C ASP A 55 18.65 -1.56 8.69
N PHE A 56 19.25 -0.72 7.87
CA PHE A 56 18.51 -0.08 6.78
C PHE A 56 18.08 -1.10 5.71
N ALA A 57 18.97 -1.99 5.32
CA ALA A 57 18.66 -3.05 4.35
C ALA A 57 17.53 -3.96 4.87
N PHE A 58 17.59 -4.36 6.15
CA PHE A 58 16.54 -5.14 6.79
C PHE A 58 15.20 -4.39 6.81
N TYR A 59 15.20 -3.10 7.16
CA TYR A 59 13.99 -2.28 7.14
C TYR A 59 13.32 -2.24 5.75
N VAL A 60 14.11 -2.05 4.70
CA VAL A 60 13.60 -1.94 3.33
C VAL A 60 13.17 -3.29 2.76
N SER A 61 13.90 -4.36 3.11
CA SER A 61 13.65 -5.71 2.59
C SER A 61 12.74 -6.58 3.47
N PHE A 62 12.13 -6.01 4.51
CA PHE A 62 11.27 -6.75 5.43
C PHE A 62 10.07 -7.34 4.70
N PHE A 63 10.14 -8.65 4.43
CA PHE A 63 9.28 -9.33 3.47
C PHE A 63 7.77 -9.24 3.75
N PRO A 64 7.27 -9.22 5.01
CA PRO A 64 5.82 -9.16 5.23
C PRO A 64 5.15 -7.91 4.65
N GLN A 65 5.88 -6.79 4.56
CA GLN A 65 5.33 -5.53 4.04
C GLN A 65 5.66 -5.26 2.56
N LEU A 66 6.53 -6.07 1.92
CA LEU A 66 7.19 -5.73 0.65
C LEU A 66 6.24 -5.63 -0.54
N VAL A 67 5.19 -6.47 -0.60
CA VAL A 67 4.31 -6.55 -1.79
C VAL A 67 3.11 -5.63 -1.67
N ALA A 68 2.36 -5.70 -0.58
CA ALA A 68 1.13 -4.93 -0.34
C ALA A 68 0.86 -4.70 1.16
N GLY A 69 1.90 -4.77 2.00
CA GLY A 69 1.80 -4.50 3.43
C GLY A 69 1.63 -3.00 3.73
N PRO A 70 1.47 -2.63 5.00
CA PRO A 70 1.45 -1.23 5.39
C PRO A 70 2.79 -0.53 5.09
N ILE A 71 2.74 0.72 4.62
CA ILE A 71 3.94 1.55 4.45
C ILE A 71 4.40 2.00 5.85
N VAL A 72 5.46 1.38 6.36
CA VAL A 72 5.97 1.66 7.70
C VAL A 72 7.07 2.70 7.65
N ARG A 73 7.09 3.60 8.62
CA ARG A 73 8.14 4.63 8.75
C ARG A 73 9.36 4.07 9.45
N ALA A 74 10.53 4.51 9.03
CA ALA A 74 11.78 4.13 9.65
C ALA A 74 11.83 4.48 11.15
N SER A 75 11.24 5.61 11.54
CA SER A 75 11.12 6.05 12.94
C SER A 75 10.31 5.08 13.82
N GLU A 76 9.40 4.30 13.24
CA GLU A 76 8.57 3.34 13.95
C GLU A 76 9.16 1.92 13.89
N PHE A 77 9.80 1.57 12.77
CA PHE A 77 10.32 0.22 12.55
C PHE A 77 11.73 -0.01 13.12
N ILE A 78 12.67 0.88 12.82
CA ILE A 78 14.09 0.70 13.21
C ILE A 78 14.28 0.51 14.72
N PRO A 79 13.59 1.24 15.61
CA PRO A 79 13.70 0.98 17.05
C PRO A 79 13.26 -0.41 17.48
N GLN A 80 12.42 -1.09 16.68
CA GLN A 80 11.96 -2.44 17.00
C GLN A 80 13.07 -3.49 16.76
N ILE A 81 14.01 -3.22 15.84
CA ILE A 81 15.13 -4.13 15.54
C ILE A 81 15.99 -4.35 16.79
N TYR A 82 16.13 -3.32 17.64
CA TYR A 82 16.97 -3.38 18.84
C TYR A 82 16.22 -3.83 20.11
N LYS A 83 14.91 -4.13 20.00
CA LYS A 83 14.16 -4.66 21.12
C LYS A 83 14.40 -6.15 21.28
N PRO A 84 14.47 -6.67 22.51
CA PRO A 84 14.53 -8.12 22.71
C PRO A 84 13.29 -8.79 22.13
N TYR A 85 13.50 -9.93 21.48
CA TYR A 85 12.39 -10.72 20.96
C TYR A 85 11.59 -11.32 22.13
N THR A 86 10.34 -10.87 22.25
CA THR A 86 9.41 -11.39 23.25
C THR A 86 8.03 -11.47 22.60
N VAL A 87 7.51 -12.69 22.45
CA VAL A 87 6.14 -12.91 21.97
C VAL A 87 5.38 -13.69 23.04
N THR A 88 4.37 -13.05 23.61
CA THR A 88 3.51 -13.68 24.59
C THR A 88 2.51 -14.62 23.93
N LYS A 89 1.94 -15.58 24.69
CA LYS A 89 0.88 -16.47 24.18
C LYS A 89 -0.32 -15.71 23.61
N LYS A 90 -0.65 -14.57 24.23
CA LYS A 90 -1.74 -13.70 23.77
C LYS A 90 -1.42 -13.05 22.43
N GLU A 91 -0.21 -12.54 22.25
CA GLU A 91 0.24 -11.93 20.99
C GLU A 91 0.33 -12.97 19.89
N PHE A 92 0.84 -14.17 20.19
CA PHE A 92 0.85 -15.27 19.24
C PHE A 92 -0.57 -15.65 18.81
N GLY A 93 -1.52 -15.79 19.74
CA GLY A 93 -2.91 -16.07 19.40
C GLY A 93 -3.56 -14.96 18.56
N LEU A 94 -3.24 -13.69 18.85
CA LEU A 94 -3.68 -12.56 18.04
C LEU A 94 -3.06 -12.58 16.64
N ALA A 95 -1.78 -12.90 16.52
CA ALA A 95 -1.10 -13.02 15.24
C ALA A 95 -1.72 -14.10 14.34
N VAL A 96 -1.99 -15.28 14.92
CA VAL A 96 -2.70 -16.36 14.24
C VAL A 96 -4.11 -15.91 13.80
N PHE A 97 -4.84 -15.21 14.66
CA PHE A 97 -6.14 -14.64 14.30
C PHE A 97 -6.05 -13.70 13.10
N TRP A 98 -5.04 -12.79 13.05
CA TRP A 98 -4.84 -11.90 11.92
C TRP A 98 -4.55 -12.68 10.63
N ILE A 99 -3.69 -13.70 10.68
CA ILE A 99 -3.37 -14.52 9.51
C ILE A 99 -4.62 -15.25 9.00
N LEU A 100 -5.37 -15.91 9.88
CA LEU A 100 -6.58 -16.62 9.50
C LEU A 100 -7.66 -15.69 8.94
N ASN A 101 -7.87 -14.53 9.57
CA ASN A 101 -8.80 -13.53 9.07
C ASN A 101 -8.40 -13.02 7.68
N GLY A 102 -7.10 -12.78 7.46
CA GLY A 102 -6.58 -12.39 6.15
C GLY A 102 -6.77 -13.47 5.08
N LEU A 103 -6.49 -14.72 5.41
CA LEU A 103 -6.72 -15.86 4.50
C LEU A 103 -8.20 -16.01 4.15
N LEU A 104 -9.11 -15.88 5.12
CA LEU A 104 -10.55 -15.93 4.88
C LEU A 104 -10.99 -14.81 3.92
N LYS A 105 -10.51 -13.58 4.14
CA LYS A 105 -10.79 -12.46 3.22
C LYS A 105 -10.26 -12.74 1.81
N LYS A 106 -9.01 -13.21 1.70
CA LYS A 106 -8.38 -13.50 0.40
C LYS A 106 -9.13 -14.61 -0.33
N PHE A 107 -9.27 -15.78 0.26
CA PHE A 107 -9.80 -16.95 -0.45
C PHE A 107 -11.32 -16.95 -0.58
N LEU A 108 -12.08 -16.59 0.48
CA LEU A 108 -13.54 -16.68 0.45
C LEU A 108 -14.20 -15.40 -0.12
N LEU A 109 -13.67 -14.22 0.19
CA LEU A 109 -14.30 -13.00 -0.27
C LEU A 109 -13.69 -12.48 -1.58
N ALA A 110 -12.35 -12.41 -1.68
CA ALA A 110 -11.74 -11.87 -2.89
C ALA A 110 -11.76 -12.90 -4.03
N ASP A 111 -11.03 -14.01 -3.90
CA ASP A 111 -10.81 -14.93 -5.02
C ASP A 111 -12.10 -15.67 -5.42
N TYR A 112 -12.90 -16.12 -4.44
CA TYR A 112 -14.12 -16.86 -4.74
C TYR A 112 -15.15 -15.98 -5.45
N ILE A 113 -15.38 -14.74 -5.00
CA ILE A 113 -16.32 -13.81 -5.65
C ILE A 113 -15.81 -13.41 -7.02
N ALA A 114 -14.50 -13.16 -7.17
CA ALA A 114 -13.87 -12.84 -8.44
C ALA A 114 -14.20 -13.90 -9.49
N VAL A 115 -13.71 -15.11 -9.28
CA VAL A 115 -13.78 -16.20 -10.29
C VAL A 115 -15.20 -16.65 -10.56
N ASN A 116 -16.06 -16.68 -9.54
CA ASN A 116 -17.42 -17.24 -9.71
C ASN A 116 -18.45 -16.23 -10.20
N PHE A 117 -18.21 -14.93 -10.03
CA PHE A 117 -19.21 -13.93 -10.40
C PHE A 117 -18.61 -12.74 -11.13
N VAL A 118 -17.70 -11.98 -10.52
CA VAL A 118 -17.28 -10.68 -11.03
C VAL A 118 -16.61 -10.79 -12.40
N ASP A 119 -15.60 -11.67 -12.52
CA ASP A 119 -14.83 -11.84 -13.75
C ASP A 119 -15.72 -12.31 -14.90
N ARG A 120 -16.66 -13.25 -14.62
CA ARG A 120 -17.61 -13.75 -15.63
C ARG A 120 -18.52 -12.66 -16.19
N VAL A 121 -19.01 -11.77 -15.33
CA VAL A 121 -19.86 -10.65 -15.74
C VAL A 121 -19.05 -9.62 -16.51
N PHE A 122 -17.82 -9.32 -16.07
CA PHE A 122 -16.98 -8.31 -16.71
C PHE A 122 -16.41 -8.78 -18.06
N ASP A 123 -16.15 -10.07 -18.23
CA ASP A 123 -15.70 -10.63 -19.50
C ASP A 123 -16.78 -10.53 -20.60
N ASN A 124 -18.06 -10.68 -20.23
CA ASN A 124 -19.18 -10.68 -21.17
C ASN A 124 -20.40 -9.92 -20.63
N PRO A 125 -20.34 -8.61 -20.40
CA PRO A 125 -21.40 -7.85 -19.71
C PRO A 125 -22.74 -7.85 -20.48
N SER A 126 -22.72 -8.03 -21.80
CA SER A 126 -23.91 -8.11 -22.65
C SER A 126 -24.72 -9.38 -22.43
N MET A 127 -24.16 -10.44 -21.86
CA MET A 127 -24.86 -11.70 -21.57
C MET A 127 -25.63 -11.66 -20.23
N PHE A 128 -25.42 -10.62 -19.44
CA PHE A 128 -26.00 -10.47 -18.10
C PHE A 128 -27.00 -9.31 -18.06
N SER A 129 -27.97 -9.41 -17.17
CA SER A 129 -28.96 -8.36 -16.97
C SER A 129 -28.30 -7.10 -16.35
N GLY A 130 -28.97 -5.95 -16.47
CA GLY A 130 -28.49 -4.70 -15.86
C GLY A 130 -28.30 -4.80 -14.33
N LEU A 131 -29.14 -5.58 -13.66
CA LEU A 131 -29.02 -5.84 -12.22
C LEU A 131 -27.76 -6.66 -11.88
N GLU A 132 -27.49 -7.71 -12.67
CA GLU A 132 -26.27 -8.53 -12.47
C GLU A 132 -25.01 -7.72 -12.71
N ASN A 133 -24.98 -6.88 -13.74
CA ASN A 133 -23.87 -5.96 -13.99
C ASN A 133 -23.66 -4.97 -12.84
N LEU A 134 -24.75 -4.43 -12.26
CA LEU A 134 -24.67 -3.56 -11.08
C LEU A 134 -24.15 -4.31 -9.85
N LEU A 135 -24.63 -5.53 -9.61
CA LEU A 135 -24.16 -6.37 -8.51
C LEU A 135 -22.68 -6.76 -8.68
N ALA A 136 -22.22 -7.00 -9.90
CA ALA A 136 -20.81 -7.28 -10.19
C ALA A 136 -19.91 -6.07 -9.87
N LEU A 137 -20.37 -4.85 -10.12
CA LEU A 137 -19.65 -3.63 -9.75
C LEU A 137 -19.46 -3.52 -8.22
N TYR A 138 -20.51 -3.78 -7.44
CA TYR A 138 -20.39 -3.83 -5.96
C TYR A 138 -19.55 -5.01 -5.50
N GLY A 139 -19.69 -6.17 -6.17
CA GLY A 139 -18.86 -7.35 -5.94
C GLY A 139 -17.37 -7.06 -6.14
N TYR A 140 -17.02 -6.35 -7.22
CA TYR A 140 -15.66 -5.91 -7.50
C TYR A 140 -15.11 -4.98 -6.42
N SER A 141 -15.91 -4.02 -5.96
CA SER A 141 -15.53 -3.14 -4.86
C SER A 141 -15.20 -3.94 -3.59
N LEU A 142 -16.03 -4.94 -3.26
CA LEU A 142 -15.80 -5.84 -2.12
C LEU A 142 -14.56 -6.72 -2.33
N GLN A 143 -14.35 -7.23 -3.55
CA GLN A 143 -13.20 -8.02 -3.94
C GLN A 143 -11.89 -7.26 -3.72
N VAL A 144 -11.77 -6.03 -4.24
CA VAL A 144 -10.57 -5.17 -4.08
C VAL A 144 -10.28 -4.91 -2.60
N TYR A 145 -11.32 -4.62 -1.82
CA TYR A 145 -11.17 -4.44 -0.37
C TYR A 145 -10.71 -5.71 0.32
N ALA A 146 -11.33 -6.83 0.03
CA ALA A 146 -11.04 -8.11 0.69
C ALA A 146 -9.63 -8.60 0.33
N ASP A 147 -9.22 -8.46 -0.93
CA ASP A 147 -7.89 -8.83 -1.41
C ASP A 147 -6.80 -8.03 -0.69
N PHE A 148 -6.89 -6.72 -0.73
CA PHE A 148 -5.88 -5.85 -0.16
C PHE A 148 -5.89 -5.88 1.39
N SER A 149 -7.07 -5.83 2.03
CA SER A 149 -7.14 -5.93 3.50
C SER A 149 -6.72 -7.32 4.00
N GLY A 150 -7.03 -8.38 3.25
CA GLY A 150 -6.61 -9.74 3.57
C GLY A 150 -5.09 -9.88 3.56
N TYR A 151 -4.44 -9.40 2.51
CA TYR A 151 -2.98 -9.38 2.44
C TYR A 151 -2.36 -8.60 3.61
N THR A 152 -2.90 -7.41 3.90
CA THR A 152 -2.42 -6.57 5.02
C THR A 152 -2.57 -7.27 6.37
N ASP A 153 -3.68 -7.97 6.60
CA ASP A 153 -3.90 -8.72 7.84
C ASP A 153 -2.90 -9.87 7.99
N ILE A 154 -2.61 -10.59 6.91
CA ILE A 154 -1.56 -11.65 6.89
C ILE A 154 -0.20 -11.04 7.20
N ALA A 155 0.14 -9.91 6.58
CA ALA A 155 1.42 -9.23 6.80
C ALA A 155 1.58 -8.80 8.26
N ILE A 156 0.54 -8.23 8.89
CA ILE A 156 0.52 -7.86 10.31
C ILE A 156 0.74 -9.10 11.18
N GLY A 157 0.00 -10.18 10.93
CA GLY A 157 0.10 -11.41 11.71
C GLY A 157 1.48 -12.06 11.63
N ILE A 158 2.08 -12.15 10.44
CA ILE A 158 3.43 -12.69 10.26
C ILE A 158 4.46 -11.80 10.96
N ALA A 159 4.38 -10.48 10.79
CA ALA A 159 5.27 -9.55 11.48
C ALA A 159 5.19 -9.69 13.01
N MET A 160 3.98 -9.84 13.57
CA MET A 160 3.78 -10.06 15.01
C MET A 160 4.45 -11.35 15.50
N ILE A 161 4.41 -12.45 14.74
CA ILE A 161 5.12 -13.69 15.08
C ILE A 161 6.64 -13.45 15.10
N MET A 162 7.14 -12.58 14.23
CA MET A 162 8.55 -12.19 14.18
C MET A 162 8.92 -11.14 15.26
N GLY A 163 7.98 -10.68 16.07
CA GLY A 163 8.21 -9.67 17.12
C GLY A 163 8.13 -8.23 16.62
N PHE A 164 7.62 -8.00 15.39
CA PHE A 164 7.47 -6.66 14.80
C PHE A 164 5.99 -6.25 14.76
N TYR A 165 5.72 -4.99 15.06
CA TYR A 165 4.37 -4.43 15.00
C TYR A 165 4.24 -3.51 13.80
N LEU A 166 3.31 -3.86 12.91
CA LEU A 166 2.95 -3.05 11.75
C LEU A 166 1.66 -2.28 12.01
N PRO A 167 1.50 -1.05 11.47
CA PRO A 167 0.26 -0.29 11.59
C PRO A 167 -0.87 -0.94 10.78
N LYS A 168 -2.12 -0.71 11.22
CA LYS A 168 -3.29 -1.13 10.45
C LYS A 168 -3.45 -0.27 9.20
N ASN A 169 -3.82 -0.90 8.09
CA ASN A 169 -4.05 -0.22 6.82
C ASN A 169 -5.53 0.03 6.54
N PHE A 170 -6.41 -0.74 7.15
CA PHE A 170 -7.86 -0.61 6.98
C PHE A 170 -8.59 -0.57 8.33
N ASN A 171 -9.65 0.27 8.40
CA ASN A 171 -10.51 0.37 9.56
C ASN A 171 -11.99 0.43 9.14
N SER A 172 -12.54 -0.68 8.63
CA SER A 172 -13.93 -0.79 8.18
C SER A 172 -14.35 0.38 7.27
N PRO A 173 -13.73 0.57 6.09
CA PRO A 173 -13.93 1.76 5.25
C PRO A 173 -15.39 1.93 4.78
N TYR A 174 -16.10 0.83 4.51
CA TYR A 174 -17.50 0.87 4.08
C TYR A 174 -18.50 1.25 5.20
N LYS A 175 -18.03 1.43 6.44
CA LYS A 175 -18.83 2.03 7.53
C LYS A 175 -18.66 3.55 7.62
N ALA A 176 -18.03 4.16 6.64
CA ALA A 176 -17.84 5.60 6.60
C ALA A 176 -19.16 6.30 6.22
N ASP A 177 -19.43 7.42 6.85
CA ASP A 177 -20.60 8.28 6.66
C ASP A 177 -20.39 9.33 5.55
N ASN A 178 -19.14 9.55 5.13
CA ASN A 178 -18.78 10.47 4.07
C ASN A 178 -17.43 10.09 3.43
N CYS A 179 -17.14 10.65 2.24
CA CYS A 179 -15.90 10.40 1.51
C CYS A 179 -14.64 10.70 2.33
N GLY A 180 -14.62 11.79 3.08
CA GLY A 180 -13.47 12.15 3.90
C GLY A 180 -13.19 11.14 5.02
N ASN A 181 -14.26 10.56 5.60
CA ASN A 181 -14.15 9.50 6.59
C ASN A 181 -13.76 8.15 5.94
N PHE A 182 -14.22 7.88 4.71
CA PHE A 182 -13.81 6.72 3.94
C PHE A 182 -12.29 6.69 3.74
N TRP A 183 -11.67 7.74 3.22
CA TRP A 183 -10.23 7.82 3.00
C TRP A 183 -9.37 7.79 4.27
N LYS A 184 -9.92 8.20 5.41
CA LYS A 184 -9.26 8.02 6.72
C LYS A 184 -9.25 6.56 7.20
N ARG A 185 -10.04 5.70 6.59
CA ARG A 185 -10.20 4.28 6.94
C ARG A 185 -9.65 3.33 5.88
N TRP A 186 -9.42 3.84 4.66
CA TRP A 186 -8.88 3.12 3.51
C TRP A 186 -7.40 3.45 3.36
N HIS A 187 -6.55 2.42 3.20
CA HIS A 187 -5.10 2.53 2.97
C HIS A 187 -4.43 3.60 3.84
N ILE A 188 -4.61 3.48 5.15
CA ILE A 188 -4.25 4.51 6.14
C ILE A 188 -2.76 4.87 6.08
N SER A 189 -1.88 3.88 5.85
CA SER A 189 -0.45 4.12 5.78
C SER A 189 -0.06 5.00 4.59
N LEU A 190 -0.64 4.79 3.41
CA LEU A 190 -0.42 5.63 2.23
C LEU A 190 -1.03 7.03 2.42
N SER A 191 -2.29 7.11 2.87
CA SER A 191 -2.96 8.39 3.12
C SER A 191 -2.18 9.27 4.11
N THR A 192 -1.66 8.69 5.17
CA THR A 192 -0.81 9.41 6.15
C THR A 192 0.55 9.78 5.57
N TRP A 193 1.14 8.91 4.75
CA TRP A 193 2.39 9.20 4.06
C TRP A 193 2.23 10.41 3.12
N LEU A 194 1.24 10.38 2.24
CA LEU A 194 0.95 11.47 1.30
C LEU A 194 0.66 12.78 2.03
N LYS A 195 -0.09 12.72 3.13
CA LYS A 195 -0.35 13.89 3.97
C LYS A 195 0.93 14.51 4.52
N ASP A 196 1.84 13.71 5.10
CA ASP A 196 2.98 14.21 5.86
C ASP A 196 4.19 14.56 4.99
N TYR A 197 4.38 13.86 3.89
CA TYR A 197 5.53 14.05 3.00
C TYR A 197 5.21 14.87 1.74
N LEU A 198 3.95 14.96 1.34
CA LEU A 198 3.57 15.71 0.15
C LEU A 198 2.63 16.88 0.49
N TYR A 199 1.46 16.62 1.07
CA TYR A 199 0.43 17.64 1.28
C TYR A 199 0.87 18.75 2.25
N ILE A 200 1.34 18.43 3.45
CA ILE A 200 1.79 19.41 4.44
C ILE A 200 2.97 20.24 3.93
N PRO A 201 4.04 19.66 3.34
CA PRO A 201 5.16 20.42 2.79
C PRO A 201 4.78 21.36 1.64
N MET A 202 3.79 20.99 0.83
CA MET A 202 3.27 21.86 -0.23
C MET A 202 2.43 23.02 0.29
N GLY A 203 2.20 23.14 1.60
CA GLY A 203 1.50 24.25 2.25
C GLY A 203 0.18 23.88 2.94
N GLY A 204 -0.30 22.63 2.86
CA GLY A 204 -1.52 22.16 3.53
C GLY A 204 -2.73 23.06 3.22
N ASN A 205 -3.60 23.31 4.17
CA ASN A 205 -4.80 24.16 4.02
C ASN A 205 -4.51 25.68 3.99
N ARG A 206 -3.24 26.09 4.02
CA ARG A 206 -2.88 27.51 4.25
C ARG A 206 -2.90 28.38 2.98
N ARG A 207 -3.08 27.85 1.77
CA ARG A 207 -2.87 28.56 0.50
C ARG A 207 -4.09 28.68 -0.42
N GLY A 208 -5.34 28.55 0.06
CA GLY A 208 -6.55 28.84 -0.70
C GLY A 208 -6.86 27.87 -1.86
N PHE A 209 -7.60 28.35 -2.86
CA PHE A 209 -8.26 27.55 -3.92
C PHE A 209 -7.34 26.66 -4.79
N ARG A 210 -6.08 27.06 -4.99
CA ARG A 210 -5.08 26.23 -5.71
C ARG A 210 -4.84 24.89 -5.05
N GLN A 211 -5.06 24.79 -3.78
CA GLN A 211 -4.82 23.60 -2.97
C GLN A 211 -5.95 22.58 -3.06
N LEU A 212 -7.17 23.02 -3.35
CA LEU A 212 -8.29 22.11 -3.62
C LEU A 212 -7.96 21.20 -4.83
N GLY A 213 -7.32 21.76 -5.87
CA GLY A 213 -6.87 21.00 -7.03
C GLY A 213 -5.81 19.95 -6.68
N TYR A 214 -4.82 20.27 -5.85
CA TYR A 214 -3.80 19.32 -5.40
C TYR A 214 -4.37 18.25 -4.46
N THR A 215 -5.33 18.60 -3.62
CA THR A 215 -6.01 17.65 -2.74
C THR A 215 -6.82 16.65 -3.57
N CYS A 216 -7.57 17.12 -4.58
CA CYS A 216 -8.28 16.23 -5.51
C CYS A 216 -7.32 15.31 -6.27
N LEU A 217 -6.20 15.83 -6.76
CA LEU A 217 -5.20 15.04 -7.48
C LEU A 217 -4.59 13.92 -6.60
N LEU A 218 -4.34 14.21 -5.32
CA LEU A 218 -3.84 13.23 -4.35
C LEU A 218 -4.86 12.14 -4.03
N TYR A 219 -6.15 12.49 -3.95
CA TYR A 219 -7.22 11.51 -3.71
C TYR A 219 -7.59 10.70 -4.96
N THR A 220 -7.29 11.19 -6.17
CA THR A 220 -7.53 10.46 -7.41
C THR A 220 -6.35 9.58 -7.85
N SER A 221 -5.17 9.77 -7.28
CA SER A 221 -3.99 8.93 -7.57
C SER A 221 -4.00 7.59 -6.83
N ASP A 222 -4.92 7.40 -5.88
CA ASP A 222 -5.10 6.16 -5.10
C ASP A 222 -6.20 5.24 -5.69
N ALA A 223 -6.78 5.59 -6.83
CA ALA A 223 -7.82 4.82 -7.51
C ALA A 223 -7.25 3.90 -8.59
#